data_302cbf4dfb00799e1cb185a7e4458185
#
_entry.id   302cbf4dfb00799e1cb185a7e4458185
#
_cell.length_a   1.000
_cell.length_b   1.000
_cell.length_c   1.000
_cell.angle_alpha   90.00
_cell.angle_beta   90.00
_cell.angle_gamma   90.00
#
_symmetry.space_group_name_H-M   'P 1'
#
loop_
_entity.id
_entity.type
_entity.pdbx_description
1 polymer ?
#
loop_
_entity_poly.entity_id
_entity_poly.type
_entity_poly.pdbx_seq_one_letter_code
_entity_poly.pdbx_strand_id
1 'polypeptide(L)'
;MEPIIQISLDLTNIDEALEMARAAVEMGVDWLEAGTPLILAEGLHGVRALRREFPDVPIVADLKTMDGAGLEAEMMFKAGANFVVVMGQAHDASII
;
A
#
# COMPACT_ATOMS: atom_id res chain seq x y z
N MET A 1 13.93 18.39 9.99
CA MET A 1 13.12 17.43 9.19
C MET A 1 12.12 16.76 10.12
N GLU A 2 10.87 16.83 9.80
CA GLU A 2 9.84 16.17 10.58
C GLU A 2 9.74 14.70 10.16
N PRO A 3 9.56 13.79 11.11
CA PRO A 3 9.40 12.38 10.77
C PRO A 3 8.07 12.14 10.05
N ILE A 4 8.07 11.17 9.14
CA ILE A 4 6.85 10.70 8.48
C ILE A 4 6.35 9.50 9.26
N ILE A 5 5.07 9.54 9.64
CA ILE A 5 4.44 8.44 10.35
C ILE A 5 3.58 7.66 9.37
N GLN A 6 3.88 6.39 9.24
CA GLN A 6 3.18 5.48 8.33
C GLN A 6 2.53 4.38 9.13
N ILE A 7 1.28 4.07 8.82
CA ILE A 7 0.59 2.93 9.42
C ILE A 7 0.45 1.81 8.39
N SER A 8 0.74 0.58 8.81
CA SER A 8 0.55 -0.59 7.97
C SER A 8 -0.83 -1.20 8.27
N LEU A 9 -1.62 -1.36 7.22
CA LEU A 9 -2.94 -1.97 7.31
C LEU A 9 -2.81 -3.44 6.95
N ASP A 10 -2.54 -4.26 7.96
CA ASP A 10 -2.29 -5.70 7.78
C ASP A 10 -3.54 -6.56 8.03
N LEU A 11 -4.70 -5.95 7.93
CA LEU A 11 -5.99 -6.62 8.05
C LEU A 11 -6.31 -7.36 6.74
N THR A 12 -7.24 -8.30 6.84
CA THR A 12 -7.62 -9.12 5.68
C THR A 12 -9.01 -8.78 5.14
N ASN A 13 -9.58 -7.68 5.60
CA ASN A 13 -10.91 -7.23 5.21
C ASN A 13 -10.87 -5.74 4.92
N ILE A 14 -11.39 -5.33 3.76
CA ILE A 14 -11.29 -3.93 3.34
C ILE A 14 -12.10 -2.98 4.24
N ASP A 15 -13.26 -3.41 4.71
CA ASP A 15 -14.09 -2.55 5.55
C ASP A 15 -13.39 -2.23 6.86
N GLU A 16 -12.76 -3.23 7.48
CA GLU A 16 -11.98 -3.04 8.69
C GLU A 16 -10.74 -2.19 8.45
N ALA A 17 -10.08 -2.40 7.29
CA ALA A 17 -8.92 -1.61 6.92
C ALA A 17 -9.28 -0.13 6.73
N LEU A 18 -10.40 0.15 6.07
CA LEU A 18 -10.87 1.53 5.88
C LEU A 18 -11.20 2.19 7.22
N GLU A 19 -11.83 1.45 8.13
CA GLU A 19 -12.16 1.97 9.45
C GLU A 19 -10.88 2.34 10.22
N MET A 20 -9.89 1.46 10.22
CA MET A 20 -8.61 1.73 10.86
C MET A 20 -7.88 2.90 10.19
N ALA A 21 -7.92 2.97 8.86
CA ALA A 21 -7.29 4.05 8.12
C ALA A 21 -7.91 5.40 8.46
N ARG A 22 -9.25 5.47 8.57
CA ARG A 22 -9.93 6.72 8.96
C ARG A 22 -9.47 7.20 10.32
N ALA A 23 -9.41 6.28 11.30
CA ALA A 23 -8.96 6.62 12.64
C ALA A 23 -7.50 7.10 12.63
N ALA A 24 -6.64 6.43 11.88
CA ALA A 24 -5.23 6.78 11.80
C ALA A 24 -5.02 8.15 11.16
N VAL A 25 -5.70 8.43 10.06
CA VAL A 25 -5.58 9.72 9.36
C VAL A 25 -6.09 10.85 10.27
N GLU A 26 -7.18 10.61 10.98
CA GLU A 26 -7.72 11.58 11.93
C GLU A 26 -6.73 11.87 13.06
N MET A 27 -5.91 10.90 13.45
CA MET A 27 -4.88 11.07 14.47
C MET A 27 -3.58 11.71 13.95
N GLY A 28 -3.49 11.95 12.65
CA GLY A 28 -2.35 12.67 12.08
C GLY A 28 -1.30 11.79 11.40
N VAL A 29 -1.64 10.56 11.03
CA VAL A 29 -0.73 9.71 10.25
C VAL A 29 -0.54 10.30 8.87
N ASP A 30 0.69 10.30 8.38
CA ASP A 30 1.04 10.92 7.11
C ASP A 30 0.81 10.00 5.91
N TRP A 31 1.14 8.71 6.05
CA TRP A 31 1.06 7.75 4.97
C TRP A 31 0.29 6.52 5.39
N LEU A 32 -0.43 5.91 4.44
CA LEU A 32 -1.11 4.63 4.63
C LEU A 32 -0.40 3.56 3.83
N GLU A 33 -0.20 2.39 4.43
CA GLU A 33 0.35 1.24 3.71
C GLU A 33 -0.73 0.16 3.60
N ALA A 34 -1.02 -0.25 2.36
CA ALA A 34 -1.79 -1.47 2.12
C ALA A 34 -0.82 -2.63 2.33
N GLY A 35 -0.97 -3.32 3.44
CA GLY A 35 -0.08 -4.40 3.82
C GLY A 35 -0.24 -5.64 2.96
N THR A 36 0.78 -6.49 2.98
CA THR A 36 0.76 -7.73 2.19
C THR A 36 -0.49 -8.58 2.47
N PRO A 37 -0.90 -8.79 3.73
CA PRO A 37 -2.12 -9.58 3.99
C PRO A 37 -3.37 -8.96 3.37
N LEU A 38 -3.49 -7.64 3.38
CA LEU A 38 -4.65 -6.96 2.80
C LEU A 38 -4.69 -7.16 1.28
N ILE A 39 -3.55 -6.98 0.61
CA ILE A 39 -3.47 -7.15 -0.84
C ILE A 39 -3.74 -8.60 -1.23
N LEU A 40 -3.23 -9.56 -0.46
CA LEU A 40 -3.48 -10.98 -0.73
C LEU A 40 -4.96 -11.33 -0.56
N ALA A 41 -5.62 -10.77 0.43
CA ALA A 41 -7.03 -11.07 0.72
C ALA A 41 -7.99 -10.35 -0.22
N GLU A 42 -7.75 -9.07 -0.49
CA GLU A 42 -8.68 -8.22 -1.23
C GLU A 42 -8.22 -7.87 -2.64
N GLY A 43 -6.99 -8.26 -3.00
CA GLY A 43 -6.39 -7.87 -4.27
C GLY A 43 -6.16 -6.36 -4.32
N LEU A 44 -5.95 -5.84 -5.53
CA LEU A 44 -5.71 -4.41 -5.72
C LEU A 44 -6.96 -3.56 -5.51
N HIS A 45 -8.14 -4.20 -5.38
CA HIS A 45 -9.35 -3.48 -4.98
C HIS A 45 -9.17 -2.80 -3.63
N GLY A 46 -8.34 -3.38 -2.73
CA GLY A 46 -8.00 -2.76 -1.45
C GLY A 46 -7.27 -1.44 -1.65
N VAL A 47 -6.30 -1.42 -2.55
CA VAL A 47 -5.56 -0.19 -2.87
C VAL A 47 -6.49 0.87 -3.48
N ARG A 48 -7.36 0.45 -4.41
CA ARG A 48 -8.33 1.36 -5.04
C ARG A 48 -9.30 1.96 -4.02
N ALA A 49 -9.76 1.14 -3.07
CA ALA A 49 -10.68 1.61 -2.03
C ALA A 49 -10.01 2.65 -1.13
N LEU A 50 -8.76 2.42 -0.74
CA LEU A 50 -8.01 3.39 0.04
C LEU A 50 -7.80 4.69 -0.73
N ARG A 51 -7.43 4.60 -2.01
CA ARG A 51 -7.25 5.80 -2.83
C ARG A 51 -8.55 6.57 -3.00
N ARG A 52 -9.65 5.88 -3.18
CA ARG A 52 -10.95 6.53 -3.34
C ARG A 52 -11.35 7.32 -2.10
N GLU A 53 -11.12 6.75 -0.93
CA GLU A 53 -11.49 7.40 0.32
C GLU A 53 -10.48 8.47 0.75
N PHE A 54 -9.20 8.29 0.41
CA PHE A 54 -8.13 9.21 0.82
C PHE A 54 -7.37 9.70 -0.41
N PRO A 55 -7.98 10.57 -1.22
CA PRO A 55 -7.38 10.97 -2.51
C PRO A 55 -6.05 11.70 -2.38
N ASP A 56 -5.79 12.35 -1.23
CA ASP A 56 -4.60 13.16 -1.05
C ASP A 56 -3.54 12.54 -0.13
N VAL A 57 -3.82 11.36 0.44
CA VAL A 57 -2.89 10.70 1.34
C VAL A 57 -1.97 9.78 0.53
N PRO A 58 -0.64 9.87 0.72
CA PRO A 58 0.26 8.92 0.06
C PRO A 58 -0.02 7.48 0.51
N ILE A 59 -0.09 6.58 -0.46
CA ILE A 59 -0.38 5.17 -0.22
C ILE A 59 0.80 4.33 -0.68
N VAL A 60 1.29 3.47 0.21
CA VAL A 60 2.32 2.48 -0.06
C VAL A 60 1.63 1.14 -0.27
N ALA A 61 1.91 0.46 -1.38
CA ALA A 61 1.41 -0.90 -1.61
C ALA A 61 2.54 -1.89 -1.37
N ASP A 62 2.38 -2.72 -0.36
CA ASP A 62 3.40 -3.68 0.05
C ASP A 62 2.98 -5.10 -0.30
N LEU A 63 3.38 -5.57 -1.48
CA LEU A 63 3.19 -6.95 -1.90
C LEU A 63 4.48 -7.76 -1.78
N LYS A 64 5.55 -7.13 -1.32
CA LYS A 64 6.88 -7.74 -1.23
C LYS A 64 7.31 -8.31 -2.59
N THR A 65 7.21 -7.46 -3.59
CA THR A 65 7.44 -7.80 -4.99
C THR A 65 8.84 -8.37 -5.18
N MET A 66 8.94 -9.46 -5.89
CA MET A 66 10.22 -10.11 -6.13
C MET A 66 10.36 -10.53 -7.59
N ASP A 67 9.46 -11.36 -8.08
CA ASP A 67 9.39 -11.77 -9.47
C ASP A 67 8.25 -11.03 -10.16
N GLY A 68 8.37 -10.79 -11.46
CA GLY A 68 7.35 -10.07 -12.20
C GLY A 68 7.17 -8.62 -11.74
N ALA A 69 8.22 -8.01 -11.19
CA ALA A 69 8.15 -6.72 -10.52
C ALA A 69 7.61 -5.58 -11.39
N GLY A 70 8.02 -5.54 -12.66
CA GLY A 70 7.57 -4.47 -13.56
C GLY A 70 6.07 -4.43 -13.73
N LEU A 71 5.46 -5.59 -13.99
CA LEU A 71 4.02 -5.69 -14.15
C LEU A 71 3.29 -5.45 -12.83
N GLU A 72 3.78 -6.05 -11.74
CA GLU A 72 3.14 -5.89 -10.44
C GLU A 72 3.19 -4.46 -9.95
N ALA A 73 4.33 -3.77 -10.13
CA ALA A 73 4.43 -2.36 -9.78
C ALA A 73 3.47 -1.51 -10.60
N GLU A 74 3.38 -1.76 -11.90
CA GLU A 74 2.44 -1.04 -12.76
C GLU A 74 1.00 -1.23 -12.29
N MET A 75 0.62 -2.46 -11.96
CA MET A 75 -0.72 -2.75 -11.45
C MET A 75 -1.02 -1.99 -10.16
N MET A 76 -0.06 -1.96 -9.25
CA MET A 76 -0.22 -1.25 -7.97
C MET A 76 -0.32 0.26 -8.17
N PHE A 77 0.50 0.84 -9.06
CA PHE A 77 0.43 2.27 -9.36
C PHE A 77 -0.89 2.63 -10.03
N LYS A 78 -1.37 1.81 -10.96
CA LYS A 78 -2.66 2.03 -11.61
C LYS A 78 -3.84 1.93 -10.63
N ALA A 79 -3.69 1.13 -9.59
CA ALA A 79 -4.70 1.03 -8.54
C ALA A 79 -4.71 2.25 -7.62
N GLY A 80 -3.67 3.07 -7.64
CA GLY A 80 -3.60 4.32 -6.89
C GLY A 80 -2.47 4.43 -5.87
N ALA A 81 -1.54 3.46 -5.85
CA ALA A 81 -0.39 3.54 -4.95
C ALA A 81 0.60 4.60 -5.42
N ASN A 82 1.21 5.29 -4.46
CA ASN A 82 2.30 6.24 -4.74
C ASN A 82 3.66 5.54 -4.67
N PHE A 83 3.77 4.52 -3.84
CA PHE A 83 4.99 3.75 -3.63
C PHE A 83 4.67 2.27 -3.63
N VAL A 84 5.61 1.46 -4.11
CA VAL A 84 5.50 0.00 -4.05
C VAL A 84 6.73 -0.56 -3.37
N VAL A 85 6.55 -1.68 -2.68
CA VAL A 85 7.64 -2.33 -1.93
C VAL A 85 8.20 -3.47 -2.76
N VAL A 86 9.52 -3.51 -2.88
CA VAL A 86 10.26 -4.57 -3.56
C VAL A 86 11.16 -5.26 -2.55
N MET A 87 11.23 -6.59 -2.61
CA MET A 87 12.14 -7.34 -1.75
C MET A 87 13.60 -7.05 -2.13
N GLY A 88 14.43 -6.71 -1.14
CA GLY A 88 15.86 -6.46 -1.37
C GLY A 88 16.63 -7.71 -1.84
N GLN A 89 16.05 -8.89 -1.68
CA GLN A 89 16.59 -10.15 -2.14
C GLN A 89 16.21 -10.48 -3.58
N ALA A 90 15.43 -9.62 -4.22
CA ALA A 90 15.00 -9.83 -5.59
C ALA A 90 16.20 -9.64 -6.55
N HIS A 91 16.03 -10.15 -7.78
CA HIS A 91 17.03 -9.94 -8.82
C HIS A 91 17.19 -8.44 -9.10
N ASP A 92 18.40 -8.00 -9.42
CA ASP A 92 18.69 -6.57 -9.66
C ASP A 92 17.72 -5.95 -10.68
N ALA A 93 17.36 -6.69 -11.71
CA ALA A 93 16.43 -6.22 -12.74
C ALA A 93 15.05 -5.88 -12.17
N SER A 94 14.66 -6.52 -11.06
CA SER A 94 13.39 -6.22 -10.39
C SER A 94 13.47 -4.94 -9.56
N ILE A 95 14.67 -4.61 -9.05
CA ILE A 95 14.86 -3.46 -8.16
C ILE A 95 15.09 -2.18 -8.96
N ILE A 96 15.86 -2.30 -10.04
CA ILE A 96 16.25 -1.18 -10.88
C ILE A 96 15.20 -0.90 -11.96
#